data_ee3b9cca00f09276234b814a87f82877
#
_entry.id   ee3b9cca00f09276234b814a87f82877
#
_cell.length_a   1.000
_cell.length_b   1.000
_cell.length_c   1.000
_cell.angle_alpha   90.00
_cell.angle_beta   90.00
_cell.angle_gamma   90.00
#
_symmetry.space_group_name_H-M   'P 1'
#
loop_
_entity.id
_entity.type
_entity.pdbx_description
1 polymer ?
#
loop_
_entity_poly.entity_id
_entity_poly.type
_entity_poly.pdbx_seq_one_letter_code
_entity_poly.pdbx_strand_id
1 'polypeptide(L)'
;MLFQKPQKDFCIYLTFDDGPTPEVTEWVLETLNKENIKATFFCLGKLVEAFPEIFEAIKKQEHAIGNHGFEHINGWETSRKSYLENIEKGFEKTNSRLFRPPYGRMHPFLISKVQKKYQLTFWSVLTQDYNTNINPQKTIQKHLNKLQNGDILVFHDSEKAFENLKIMLPATINWGKEKGVVWGKL
;
A
#
# COMPACT_ATOMS: atom_id res chain seq x y z
N MET A 1 16.05 3.43 1.18
CA MET A 1 14.93 2.59 0.67
C MET A 1 14.50 1.64 1.76
N LEU A 2 13.21 1.48 1.96
CA LEU A 2 12.63 0.61 2.98
C LEU A 2 11.93 -0.57 2.29
N PHE A 3 12.34 -1.79 2.62
CA PHE A 3 11.75 -3.06 2.13
C PHE A 3 11.16 -3.88 3.27
N GLN A 4 11.73 -3.75 4.47
CA GLN A 4 11.31 -4.38 5.72
C GLN A 4 11.58 -3.41 6.88
N LYS A 5 10.82 -3.54 7.97
CA LYS A 5 10.97 -2.72 9.18
C LYS A 5 10.82 -3.60 10.43
N PRO A 6 11.82 -4.45 10.74
CA PRO A 6 11.76 -5.36 11.90
C PRO A 6 11.54 -4.60 13.22
N GLN A 7 10.77 -5.21 14.10
CA GLN A 7 10.47 -4.71 15.44
C GLN A 7 10.87 -5.74 16.50
N LYS A 8 10.79 -5.36 17.78
CA LYS A 8 11.04 -6.29 18.89
C LYS A 8 10.03 -7.45 18.90
N ASP A 9 8.77 -7.12 18.68
CA ASP A 9 7.68 -8.09 18.57
C ASP A 9 7.49 -8.50 17.09
N PHE A 10 6.80 -9.62 16.86
CA PHE A 10 6.50 -10.10 15.51
C PHE A 10 5.50 -9.16 14.83
N CYS A 11 6.03 -8.19 14.10
CA CYS A 11 5.27 -7.11 13.48
C CYS A 11 5.20 -7.29 11.96
N ILE A 12 4.02 -7.11 11.38
CA ILE A 12 3.76 -7.07 9.93
C ILE A 12 3.09 -5.75 9.57
N TYR A 13 3.49 -5.18 8.45
CA TYR A 13 2.93 -3.93 7.93
C TYR A 13 1.98 -4.22 6.78
N LEU A 14 0.67 -4.03 7.01
CA LEU A 14 -0.31 -4.04 5.91
C LEU A 14 -0.23 -2.72 5.16
N THR A 15 -0.10 -2.81 3.85
CA THR A 15 -0.10 -1.64 2.97
C THR A 15 -1.06 -1.84 1.80
N PHE A 16 -1.73 -0.76 1.39
CA PHE A 16 -2.68 -0.74 0.29
C PHE A 16 -2.24 0.31 -0.72
N ASP A 17 -2.20 -0.05 -1.99
CA ASP A 17 -1.80 0.80 -3.10
C ASP A 17 -3.01 1.07 -4.01
N ASP A 18 -2.98 2.15 -4.78
CA ASP A 18 -3.91 2.54 -5.86
C ASP A 18 -5.17 3.30 -5.43
N GLY A 19 -5.58 3.29 -4.18
CA GLY A 19 -6.74 4.03 -3.68
C GLY A 19 -6.54 5.55 -3.52
N PRO A 20 -7.53 6.25 -2.94
CA PRO A 20 -8.80 5.75 -2.43
C PRO A 20 -9.81 5.42 -3.55
N THR A 21 -10.43 4.26 -3.49
CA THR A 21 -11.44 3.81 -4.47
C THR A 21 -12.79 3.60 -3.77
N PRO A 22 -13.90 4.20 -4.24
CA PRO A 22 -15.22 3.98 -3.67
C PRO A 22 -15.56 2.49 -3.55
N GLU A 23 -16.33 2.13 -2.56
CA GLU A 23 -16.70 0.77 -2.18
C GLU A 23 -15.50 -0.08 -1.70
N VAL A 24 -14.39 -0.06 -2.41
CA VAL A 24 -13.23 -0.93 -2.11
C VAL A 24 -12.47 -0.42 -0.88
N THR A 25 -12.03 0.85 -0.90
CA THR A 25 -11.30 1.43 0.24
C THR A 25 -12.19 1.48 1.48
N GLU A 26 -13.48 1.79 1.33
CA GLU A 26 -14.44 1.82 2.43
C GLU A 26 -14.60 0.42 3.05
N TRP A 27 -14.72 -0.63 2.24
CA TRP A 27 -14.76 -2.01 2.70
C TRP A 27 -13.46 -2.42 3.44
N VAL A 28 -12.29 -1.99 2.93
CA VAL A 28 -11.00 -2.22 3.61
C VAL A 28 -10.99 -1.55 4.97
N LEU A 29 -11.38 -0.27 5.04
CA LEU A 29 -11.43 0.50 6.29
C LEU A 29 -12.36 -0.16 7.31
N GLU A 30 -13.55 -0.60 6.87
CA GLU A 30 -14.50 -1.30 7.74
C GLU A 30 -13.92 -2.63 8.26
N THR A 31 -13.27 -3.40 7.38
CA THR A 31 -12.63 -4.67 7.72
C THR A 31 -11.50 -4.48 8.75
N LEU A 32 -10.64 -3.50 8.55
CA LEU A 32 -9.55 -3.19 9.48
C LEU A 32 -10.05 -2.64 10.81
N ASN A 33 -11.09 -1.80 10.78
CA ASN A 33 -11.66 -1.19 11.98
C ASN A 33 -12.32 -2.24 12.90
N LYS A 34 -13.03 -3.23 12.35
CA LYS A 34 -13.60 -4.36 13.12
C LYS A 34 -12.55 -5.11 13.95
N GLU A 35 -11.31 -5.10 13.51
CA GLU A 35 -10.19 -5.80 14.11
C GLU A 35 -9.20 -4.88 14.82
N ASN A 36 -9.53 -3.58 14.89
CA ASN A 36 -8.65 -2.54 15.45
C ASN A 36 -7.24 -2.54 14.85
N ILE A 37 -7.13 -2.81 13.54
CA ILE A 37 -5.87 -2.87 12.79
C ILE A 37 -5.62 -1.52 12.14
N LYS A 38 -4.38 -1.01 12.26
CA LYS A 38 -3.92 0.16 11.52
C LYS A 38 -3.00 -0.28 10.39
N ALA A 39 -3.12 0.40 9.25
CA ALA A 39 -2.39 0.09 8.01
C ALA A 39 -1.80 1.36 7.39
N THR A 40 -1.15 1.22 6.25
CA THR A 40 -0.63 2.35 5.45
C THR A 40 -1.25 2.32 4.06
N PHE A 41 -1.81 3.44 3.62
CA PHE A 41 -2.42 3.59 2.30
C PHE A 41 -1.55 4.48 1.43
N PHE A 42 -1.01 3.94 0.34
CA PHE A 42 -0.27 4.67 -0.68
C PHE A 42 -1.27 5.17 -1.73
N CYS A 43 -1.73 6.40 -1.55
CA CYS A 43 -2.81 6.97 -2.33
C CYS A 43 -2.33 7.64 -3.62
N LEU A 44 -3.12 7.51 -4.69
CA LEU A 44 -2.96 8.28 -5.93
C LEU A 44 -3.56 9.69 -5.75
N GLY A 45 -2.78 10.72 -6.04
CA GLY A 45 -3.20 12.10 -5.84
C GLY A 45 -4.48 12.47 -6.58
N LYS A 46 -4.71 11.93 -7.80
CA LYS A 46 -5.94 12.12 -8.56
C LYS A 46 -7.18 11.55 -7.86
N LEU A 47 -7.03 10.42 -7.17
CA LEU A 47 -8.14 9.80 -6.45
C LEU A 47 -8.38 10.49 -5.10
N VAL A 48 -7.33 11.00 -4.46
CA VAL A 48 -7.49 11.89 -3.29
C VAL A 48 -8.29 13.15 -3.66
N GLU A 49 -8.06 13.71 -4.85
CA GLU A 49 -8.80 14.86 -5.35
C GLU A 49 -10.25 14.51 -5.72
N ALA A 50 -10.47 13.32 -6.28
CA ALA A 50 -11.80 12.87 -6.71
C ALA A 50 -12.68 12.39 -5.55
N PHE A 51 -12.08 11.80 -4.49
CA PHE A 51 -12.78 11.19 -3.36
C PHE A 51 -12.21 11.66 -2.01
N PRO A 52 -12.27 12.99 -1.74
CA PRO A 52 -11.67 13.57 -0.54
C PRO A 52 -12.28 13.04 0.76
N GLU A 53 -13.56 12.68 0.75
CA GLU A 53 -14.26 12.13 1.92
C GLU A 53 -13.70 10.74 2.32
N ILE A 54 -13.36 9.88 1.35
CA ILE A 54 -12.75 8.57 1.62
C ILE A 54 -11.33 8.77 2.14
N PHE A 55 -10.58 9.70 1.55
CA PHE A 55 -9.23 10.04 2.01
C PHE A 55 -9.24 10.56 3.46
N GLU A 56 -10.19 11.44 3.81
CA GLU A 56 -10.35 11.91 5.19
C GLU A 56 -10.77 10.77 6.15
N ALA A 57 -11.57 9.80 5.67
CA ALA A 57 -11.92 8.61 6.45
C ALA A 57 -10.68 7.76 6.79
N ILE A 58 -9.74 7.58 5.84
CA ILE A 58 -8.46 6.90 6.08
C ILE A 58 -7.70 7.58 7.23
N LYS A 59 -7.59 8.90 7.19
CA LYS A 59 -6.90 9.71 8.21
C LYS A 59 -7.60 9.67 9.56
N LYS A 60 -8.93 9.84 9.56
CA LYS A 60 -9.75 9.82 10.78
C LYS A 60 -9.67 8.49 11.52
N GLN A 61 -9.48 7.40 10.79
CA GLN A 61 -9.25 6.08 11.38
C GLN A 61 -7.78 5.83 11.73
N GLU A 62 -6.92 6.88 11.71
CA GLU A 62 -5.52 6.85 12.14
C GLU A 62 -4.60 5.93 11.33
N HIS A 63 -4.96 5.60 10.09
CA HIS A 63 -4.07 4.94 9.18
C HIS A 63 -2.95 5.89 8.71
N ALA A 64 -1.80 5.34 8.34
CA ALA A 64 -0.73 6.13 7.75
C ALA A 64 -1.01 6.38 6.25
N ILE A 65 -0.60 7.56 5.79
CA ILE A 65 -0.71 7.95 4.38
C ILE A 65 0.65 7.89 3.71
N GLY A 66 0.70 7.27 2.54
CA GLY A 66 1.80 7.32 1.60
C GLY A 66 1.39 7.98 0.28
N ASN A 67 2.37 8.47 -0.46
CA ASN A 67 2.22 9.01 -1.79
C ASN A 67 2.50 7.91 -2.83
N HIS A 68 1.56 7.66 -3.75
CA HIS A 68 1.73 6.73 -4.89
C HIS A 68 1.86 7.45 -6.24
N GLY A 69 2.22 8.75 -6.21
CA GLY A 69 2.17 9.65 -7.36
C GLY A 69 0.80 10.31 -7.51
N PHE A 70 0.68 11.21 -8.48
CA PHE A 70 -0.62 11.80 -8.83
C PHE A 70 -1.38 10.86 -9.76
N GLU A 71 -0.74 10.44 -10.85
CA GLU A 71 -1.18 9.40 -11.77
C GLU A 71 -0.34 8.14 -11.56
N HIS A 72 -0.92 6.96 -11.78
CA HIS A 72 -0.23 5.68 -11.68
C HIS A 72 0.68 5.43 -12.91
N ILE A 73 1.74 6.24 -13.07
CA ILE A 73 2.62 6.19 -14.26
C ILE A 73 3.84 5.28 -14.03
N ASN A 74 4.26 4.60 -15.11
CA ASN A 74 5.45 3.76 -15.08
C ASN A 74 6.72 4.61 -15.19
N GLY A 75 7.56 4.59 -14.15
CA GLY A 75 8.78 5.40 -14.10
C GLY A 75 9.87 4.99 -15.09
N TRP A 76 9.74 3.85 -15.76
CA TRP A 76 10.67 3.43 -16.84
C TRP A 76 10.22 3.93 -18.22
N GLU A 77 8.93 4.22 -18.39
CA GLU A 77 8.31 4.61 -19.67
C GLU A 77 8.01 6.11 -19.73
N THR A 78 8.19 6.80 -18.60
CA THR A 78 7.88 8.23 -18.49
C THR A 78 9.17 9.06 -18.43
N SER A 79 9.15 10.26 -19.02
CA SER A 79 10.29 11.18 -18.94
C SER A 79 10.62 11.50 -17.47
N ARG A 80 11.92 11.66 -17.17
CA ARG A 80 12.37 11.96 -15.79
C ARG A 80 11.71 13.21 -15.22
N LYS A 81 11.47 14.22 -16.05
CA LYS A 81 10.83 15.48 -15.64
C LYS A 81 9.37 15.22 -15.27
N SER A 82 8.59 14.62 -16.15
CA SER A 82 7.18 14.32 -15.93
C SER A 82 6.99 13.37 -14.73
N TYR A 83 7.90 12.41 -14.54
CA TYR A 83 7.85 11.52 -13.40
C TYR A 83 8.03 12.25 -12.07
N LEU A 84 9.00 13.19 -12.00
CA LEU A 84 9.20 14.01 -10.80
C LEU A 84 8.02 14.95 -10.52
N GLU A 85 7.47 15.56 -11.56
CA GLU A 85 6.27 16.41 -11.46
C GLU A 85 5.07 15.60 -10.94
N ASN A 86 4.92 14.35 -11.37
CA ASN A 86 3.89 13.43 -10.89
C ASN A 86 4.05 13.10 -9.39
N ILE A 87 5.28 12.92 -8.90
CA ILE A 87 5.55 12.70 -7.48
C ILE A 87 5.19 13.95 -6.66
N GLU A 88 5.61 15.14 -7.11
CA GLU A 88 5.35 16.39 -6.39
C GLU A 88 3.82 16.70 -6.36
N LYS A 89 3.10 16.51 -7.47
CA LYS A 89 1.63 16.64 -7.49
C LYS A 89 0.93 15.66 -6.54
N GLY A 90 1.43 14.42 -6.48
CA GLY A 90 0.92 13.44 -5.52
C GLY A 90 1.19 13.87 -4.07
N PHE A 91 2.35 14.44 -3.79
CA PHE A 91 2.68 15.01 -2.48
C PHE A 91 1.74 16.17 -2.10
N GLU A 92 1.43 17.07 -3.02
CA GLU A 92 0.50 18.19 -2.78
C GLU A 92 -0.88 17.70 -2.30
N LYS A 93 -1.33 16.52 -2.75
CA LYS A 93 -2.61 15.93 -2.37
C LYS A 93 -2.54 15.09 -1.10
N THR A 94 -1.49 14.29 -0.96
CA THR A 94 -1.36 13.35 0.18
C THR A 94 -0.67 13.96 1.40
N ASN A 95 0.10 15.03 1.22
CA ASN A 95 0.99 15.64 2.20
C ASN A 95 1.94 14.61 2.88
N SER A 96 2.31 13.55 2.15
CA SER A 96 3.16 12.47 2.68
C SER A 96 4.48 12.36 1.96
N ARG A 97 5.57 12.33 2.74
CA ARG A 97 6.92 12.06 2.22
C ARG A 97 7.26 10.57 2.13
N LEU A 98 6.37 9.71 2.59
CA LEU A 98 6.46 8.28 2.36
C LEU A 98 6.02 8.02 0.92
N PHE A 99 6.93 7.56 0.04
CA PHE A 99 6.65 7.40 -1.39
C PHE A 99 6.90 5.96 -1.84
N ARG A 100 5.92 5.38 -2.52
CA ARG A 100 6.05 4.10 -3.21
C ARG A 100 5.89 4.32 -4.71
N PRO A 101 6.90 3.96 -5.52
CA PRO A 101 6.80 4.06 -6.97
C PRO A 101 5.72 3.12 -7.52
N PRO A 102 4.81 3.59 -8.40
CA PRO A 102 3.93 2.70 -9.16
C PRO A 102 4.70 1.58 -9.84
N TYR A 103 4.16 0.36 -9.82
CA TYR A 103 4.80 -0.87 -10.31
C TYR A 103 6.13 -1.23 -9.63
N GLY A 104 6.56 -0.53 -8.59
CA GLY A 104 7.92 -0.59 -8.04
C GLY A 104 8.98 -0.09 -9.03
N ARG A 105 8.61 0.66 -10.05
CA ARG A 105 9.47 1.07 -11.16
C ARG A 105 9.79 2.55 -11.11
N MET A 106 11.08 2.86 -11.03
CA MET A 106 11.60 4.21 -11.10
C MET A 106 12.93 4.20 -11.80
N HIS A 107 13.19 5.20 -12.65
CA HIS A 107 14.46 5.32 -13.35
C HIS A 107 15.63 5.42 -12.34
N PRO A 108 16.67 4.59 -12.42
CA PRO A 108 17.75 4.52 -11.42
C PRO A 108 18.40 5.87 -11.10
N PHE A 109 18.59 6.74 -12.10
CA PHE A 109 19.16 8.09 -11.89
C PHE A 109 18.26 9.04 -11.08
N LEU A 110 17.00 8.70 -10.85
CA LEU A 110 16.10 9.49 -10.02
C LEU A 110 16.14 9.08 -8.54
N ILE A 111 16.63 7.88 -8.22
CA ILE A 111 16.61 7.33 -6.87
C ILE A 111 17.25 8.30 -5.87
N SER A 112 18.49 8.69 -6.12
CA SER A 112 19.21 9.62 -5.23
C SER A 112 18.52 10.98 -5.09
N LYS A 113 17.93 11.49 -6.18
CA LYS A 113 17.21 12.78 -6.16
C LYS A 113 15.91 12.68 -5.35
N VAL A 114 15.14 11.63 -5.55
CA VAL A 114 13.87 11.40 -4.83
C VAL A 114 14.13 11.14 -3.35
N GLN A 115 15.15 10.36 -3.00
CA GLN A 115 15.49 10.07 -1.59
C GLN A 115 15.92 11.29 -0.77
N LYS A 116 16.32 12.39 -1.40
CA LYS A 116 16.59 13.66 -0.68
C LYS A 116 15.34 14.29 -0.08
N LYS A 117 14.16 14.01 -0.64
CA LYS A 117 12.88 14.60 -0.23
C LYS A 117 11.90 13.56 0.33
N TYR A 118 11.99 12.31 -0.13
CA TYR A 118 11.02 11.26 0.12
C TYR A 118 11.65 10.01 0.69
N GLN A 119 10.97 9.34 1.60
CA GLN A 119 11.32 8.00 2.03
C GLN A 119 10.78 7.00 1.02
N LEU A 120 11.66 6.47 0.16
CA LEU A 120 11.30 5.41 -0.78
C LEU A 120 10.97 4.12 -0.04
N THR A 121 9.76 3.64 -0.24
CA THR A 121 9.22 2.45 0.39
C THR A 121 8.79 1.44 -0.66
N PHE A 122 9.28 0.23 -0.52
CA PHE A 122 8.91 -0.91 -1.33
C PHE A 122 8.14 -1.92 -0.49
N TRP A 123 8.30 -3.19 -0.80
CA TRP A 123 7.67 -4.31 -0.10
C TRP A 123 8.61 -5.51 -0.06
N SER A 124 8.35 -6.41 0.84
CA SER A 124 8.97 -7.73 0.87
C SER A 124 8.03 -8.80 0.31
N VAL A 125 6.71 -8.57 0.42
CA VAL A 125 5.70 -9.52 -0.07
C VAL A 125 4.62 -8.79 -0.86
N LEU A 126 4.46 -9.20 -2.14
CA LEU A 126 3.40 -8.75 -3.03
C LEU A 126 2.34 -9.84 -3.14
N THR A 127 1.13 -9.55 -2.73
CA THR A 127 0.02 -10.54 -2.70
C THR A 127 -0.46 -10.96 -4.08
N GLN A 128 -0.27 -10.11 -5.08
CA GLN A 128 -0.79 -10.28 -6.44
C GLN A 128 -2.34 -10.32 -6.50
N ASP A 129 -3.01 -9.68 -5.56
CA ASP A 129 -4.47 -9.62 -5.47
C ASP A 129 -5.14 -9.01 -6.71
N TYR A 130 -4.42 -8.15 -7.44
CA TYR A 130 -4.86 -7.59 -8.74
C TYR A 130 -4.88 -8.61 -9.90
N ASN A 131 -4.30 -9.80 -9.71
CA ASN A 131 -4.21 -10.82 -10.77
C ASN A 131 -5.42 -11.76 -10.73
N THR A 132 -6.33 -11.60 -11.66
CA THR A 132 -7.56 -12.40 -11.76
C THR A 132 -7.34 -13.86 -12.16
N ASN A 133 -6.13 -14.23 -12.58
CA ASN A 133 -5.80 -15.60 -13.02
C ASN A 133 -5.21 -16.47 -11.89
N ILE A 134 -5.18 -16.00 -10.65
CA ILE A 134 -4.69 -16.77 -9.51
C ILE A 134 -5.83 -17.43 -8.74
N ASN A 135 -5.46 -18.45 -7.95
CA ASN A 135 -6.33 -18.91 -6.88
C ASN A 135 -5.99 -18.12 -5.61
N PRO A 136 -6.85 -17.21 -5.13
CA PRO A 136 -6.52 -16.29 -4.05
C PRO A 136 -6.24 -17.01 -2.73
N GLN A 137 -6.98 -18.07 -2.40
CA GLN A 137 -6.77 -18.83 -1.16
C GLN A 137 -5.40 -19.49 -1.14
N LYS A 138 -5.04 -20.20 -2.22
CA LYS A 138 -3.74 -20.88 -2.32
C LYS A 138 -2.58 -19.88 -2.33
N THR A 139 -2.77 -18.76 -3.03
CA THR A 139 -1.73 -17.74 -3.17
C THR A 139 -1.45 -17.07 -1.84
N ILE A 140 -2.49 -16.62 -1.13
CA ILE A 140 -2.28 -15.97 0.17
C ILE A 140 -1.68 -16.95 1.19
N GLN A 141 -2.15 -18.18 1.25
CA GLN A 141 -1.60 -19.18 2.18
C GLN A 141 -0.09 -19.41 1.96
N LYS A 142 0.34 -19.43 0.69
CA LYS A 142 1.77 -19.54 0.35
C LYS A 142 2.58 -18.35 0.85
N HIS A 143 2.02 -17.14 0.79
CA HIS A 143 2.68 -15.95 1.31
C HIS A 143 2.72 -15.95 2.83
N LEU A 144 1.60 -16.21 3.50
CA LEU A 144 1.50 -16.24 4.96
C LEU A 144 2.49 -17.20 5.61
N ASN A 145 2.73 -18.36 5.00
CA ASN A 145 3.68 -19.35 5.49
C ASN A 145 5.16 -18.89 5.45
N LYS A 146 5.46 -17.78 4.78
CA LYS A 146 6.82 -17.25 4.59
C LYS A 146 7.05 -15.91 5.25
N LEU A 147 6.00 -15.30 5.81
CA LEU A 147 6.10 -13.98 6.44
C LEU A 147 7.08 -13.99 7.61
N GLN A 148 7.87 -12.93 7.67
CA GLN A 148 8.89 -12.71 8.70
C GLN A 148 8.62 -11.39 9.43
N ASN A 149 9.22 -11.24 10.60
CA ASN A 149 9.12 -9.98 11.36
C ASN A 149 9.61 -8.79 10.54
N GLY A 150 8.79 -7.78 10.45
CA GLY A 150 9.07 -6.54 9.72
C GLY A 150 8.65 -6.57 8.26
N ASP A 151 8.02 -7.65 7.78
CA ASP A 151 7.56 -7.71 6.39
C ASP A 151 6.52 -6.63 6.09
N ILE A 152 6.67 -6.07 4.90
CA ILE A 152 5.73 -5.12 4.31
C ILE A 152 4.94 -5.87 3.25
N LEU A 153 3.66 -6.08 3.53
CA LEU A 153 2.74 -6.83 2.70
C LEU A 153 1.88 -5.87 1.88
N VAL A 154 1.87 -6.03 0.56
CA VAL A 154 1.13 -5.17 -0.36
C VAL A 154 -0.14 -5.82 -0.84
N PHE A 155 -1.24 -5.14 -0.61
CA PHE A 155 -2.54 -5.27 -1.23
C PHE A 155 -2.86 -4.05 -2.09
N HIS A 156 -3.93 -4.11 -2.88
CA HIS A 156 -4.40 -2.99 -3.69
C HIS A 156 -5.88 -2.72 -3.40
N ASP A 157 -6.19 -1.50 -2.98
CA ASP A 157 -7.57 -1.06 -2.78
C ASP A 157 -8.16 -0.47 -4.06
N SER A 158 -8.18 -1.30 -5.10
CA SER A 158 -8.68 -0.99 -6.44
C SER A 158 -9.74 -1.98 -6.89
N GLU A 159 -10.63 -1.57 -7.81
CA GLU A 159 -11.71 -2.41 -8.35
C GLU A 159 -11.19 -3.75 -8.87
N LYS A 160 -10.06 -3.72 -9.58
CA LYS A 160 -9.44 -4.91 -10.16
C LYS A 160 -9.03 -5.95 -9.13
N ALA A 161 -8.61 -5.51 -7.93
CA ALA A 161 -8.16 -6.39 -6.86
C ALA A 161 -9.30 -6.89 -5.98
N PHE A 162 -10.46 -6.25 -6.02
CA PHE A 162 -11.49 -6.35 -4.99
C PHE A 162 -11.96 -7.79 -4.73
N GLU A 163 -12.23 -8.60 -5.76
CA GLU A 163 -12.69 -9.97 -5.58
C GLU A 163 -11.66 -10.85 -4.85
N ASN A 164 -10.39 -10.71 -5.20
CA ASN A 164 -9.32 -11.43 -4.51
C ASN A 164 -9.05 -10.84 -3.12
N LEU A 165 -9.12 -9.52 -2.98
CA LEU A 165 -8.92 -8.82 -1.71
C LEU A 165 -9.93 -9.26 -0.64
N LYS A 166 -11.21 -9.44 -1.01
CA LYS A 166 -12.26 -9.95 -0.12
C LYS A 166 -11.96 -11.33 0.47
N ILE A 167 -11.13 -12.11 -0.20
CA ILE A 167 -10.70 -13.44 0.24
C ILE A 167 -9.38 -13.34 1.01
N MET A 168 -8.42 -12.62 0.47
CA MET A 168 -7.04 -12.65 0.95
C MET A 168 -6.84 -11.81 2.23
N LEU A 169 -7.51 -10.66 2.34
CA LEU A 169 -7.35 -9.79 3.51
C LEU A 169 -7.90 -10.43 4.80
N PRO A 170 -9.13 -10.98 4.83
CA PRO A 170 -9.62 -11.69 6.01
C PRO A 170 -8.76 -12.91 6.39
N ALA A 171 -8.28 -13.67 5.40
CA ALA A 171 -7.38 -14.79 5.65
C ALA A 171 -6.05 -14.34 6.31
N THR A 172 -5.51 -13.20 5.86
CA THR A 172 -4.30 -12.60 6.44
C THR A 172 -4.53 -12.16 7.89
N ILE A 173 -5.65 -11.49 8.15
CA ILE A 173 -6.01 -11.02 9.49
C ILE A 173 -6.17 -12.21 10.46
N ASN A 174 -6.90 -13.24 10.05
CA ASN A 174 -7.12 -14.45 10.87
C ASN A 174 -5.79 -15.16 11.17
N TRP A 175 -4.94 -15.35 10.16
CA TRP A 175 -3.60 -15.89 10.37
C TRP A 175 -2.78 -15.04 11.36
N GLY A 176 -2.86 -13.71 11.24
CA GLY A 176 -2.16 -12.80 12.16
C GLY A 176 -2.63 -12.93 13.61
N LYS A 177 -3.94 -13.11 13.82
CA LYS A 177 -4.50 -13.39 15.17
C LYS A 177 -3.94 -14.69 15.75
N GLU A 178 -3.92 -15.76 14.95
CA GLU A 178 -3.40 -17.07 15.38
C GLU A 178 -1.90 -17.02 15.72
N LYS A 179 -1.14 -16.17 15.04
CA LYS A 179 0.31 -15.98 15.23
C LYS A 179 0.68 -14.90 16.24
N GLY A 180 -0.29 -14.16 16.78
CA GLY A 180 -0.02 -13.05 17.68
C GLY A 180 0.71 -11.88 16.99
N VAL A 181 0.41 -11.63 15.72
CA VAL A 181 1.03 -10.56 14.93
C VAL A 181 0.63 -9.19 15.47
N VAL A 182 1.62 -8.34 15.66
CA VAL A 182 1.41 -6.90 15.87
C VAL A 182 1.31 -6.24 14.49
N TRP A 183 0.20 -5.57 14.22
CA TRP A 183 0.00 -4.85 12.97
C TRP A 183 0.57 -3.43 13.07
N GLY A 184 1.59 -3.16 12.24
CA GLY A 184 2.25 -1.87 12.22
C GLY A 184 1.77 -0.96 11.09
N LYS A 185 1.99 0.34 11.25
CA LYS A 185 1.93 1.34 10.16
C LYS A 185 3.30 1.95 9.92
N LEU A 186 3.60 2.31 8.68
CA LEU A 186 4.90 2.87 8.25
C LEU A 186 5.05 4.33 8.63
#